data_6ba162938bbc6199f233a7542fdf38d3
#
_entry.id   6ba162938bbc6199f233a7542fdf38d3
#
_cell.length_a   1.000
_cell.length_b   1.000
_cell.length_c   1.000
_cell.angle_alpha   90.00
_cell.angle_beta   90.00
_cell.angle_gamma   90.00
#
_symmetry.space_group_name_H-M   'P 1'
#
loop_
_entity.id
_entity.type
_entity.pdbx_description
1 polymer ?
#
loop_
_entity_poly.entity_id
_entity_poly.type
_entity_poly.pdbx_seq_one_letter_code
_entity_poly.pdbx_strand_id
1 'polypeptide(L)'
;MATKREAYYISKNWGKAGFDEQPESDTIMDDVEAMFGVNREQLKFVPEEKGGDIAGQLIVIDKDSKGQKLKIDCTRFGSGAYSIPNNVEELQFQSKAKFILAIETAGAFQRLVQYDYWEKNNCILVSMGGVPTRACRRFIRRLSDTLKVPVYAFVDGDPYGYFNIYRTLKVGSGNAAHINQYFCVPGASFLGVDRKSTRLNSSHRIR
;
A
#
# COMPACT_ATOMS: atom_id res chain seq x y z
N MET A 1 11.89 14.52 11.46
CA MET A 1 11.14 13.30 11.19
C MET A 1 11.91 12.14 11.76
N ALA A 2 11.25 11.20 12.41
CA ALA A 2 11.88 10.01 13.00
C ALA A 2 11.09 8.76 12.64
N THR A 3 11.74 7.61 12.62
CA THR A 3 11.05 6.31 12.54
C THR A 3 10.62 5.86 13.94
N LYS A 4 9.72 4.90 14.04
CA LYS A 4 9.36 4.29 15.33
C LYS A 4 10.59 3.73 16.05
N ARG A 5 11.49 3.12 15.29
CA ARG A 5 12.72 2.52 15.82
C ARG A 5 13.68 3.57 16.36
N GLU A 6 13.84 4.69 15.65
CA GLU A 6 14.63 5.82 16.14
C GLU A 6 14.03 6.41 17.42
N ALA A 7 12.70 6.57 17.49
CA ALA A 7 12.01 7.03 18.70
C ALA A 7 12.30 6.12 19.89
N TYR A 8 12.23 4.81 19.70
CA TYR A 8 12.60 3.84 20.72
C TYR A 8 14.06 4.02 21.19
N TYR A 9 15.02 4.15 20.27
CA TYR A 9 16.42 4.37 20.65
C TYR A 9 16.66 5.70 21.36
N ILE A 10 15.98 6.77 20.95
CA ILE A 10 16.05 8.07 21.62
C ILE A 10 15.51 7.96 23.04
N SER A 11 14.44 7.18 23.27
CA SER A 11 13.84 7.00 24.60
C SER A 11 14.80 6.38 25.62
N LYS A 12 15.80 5.61 25.19
CA LYS A 12 16.83 5.06 26.08
C LYS A 12 17.60 6.13 26.86
N ASN A 13 17.62 7.35 26.35
CA ASN A 13 18.26 8.51 27.03
C ASN A 13 17.32 9.19 28.04
N TRP A 14 16.06 8.76 28.18
CA TRP A 14 15.09 9.39 29.07
C TRP A 14 15.13 8.84 30.52
N GLY A 15 16.13 8.03 30.86
CA GLY A 15 16.27 7.42 32.17
C GLY A 15 15.06 6.52 32.51
N LYS A 16 14.42 6.78 33.64
CA LYS A 16 13.25 5.96 34.07
C LYS A 16 12.01 6.04 33.16
N ALA A 17 11.95 7.01 32.26
CA ALA A 17 10.87 7.17 31.30
C ALA A 17 11.18 6.51 29.95
N GLY A 18 12.36 5.90 29.80
CA GLY A 18 12.73 5.15 28.61
C GLY A 18 11.97 3.84 28.52
N PHE A 19 11.67 3.40 27.30
CA PHE A 19 11.01 2.11 27.06
C PHE A 19 12.01 0.96 27.17
N ASP A 20 11.60 -0.14 27.79
CA ASP A 20 12.44 -1.33 27.90
C ASP A 20 12.55 -2.08 26.56
N GLU A 21 11.45 -2.18 25.83
CA GLU A 21 11.37 -2.88 24.55
C GLU A 21 10.67 -2.03 23.47
N GLN A 22 10.99 -2.30 22.20
CA GLN A 22 10.37 -1.60 21.07
C GLN A 22 8.85 -1.80 21.00
N PRO A 23 8.24 -3.00 21.26
CA PRO A 23 6.80 -3.17 21.28
C PRO A 23 6.05 -2.24 22.25
N GLU A 24 6.67 -1.93 23.40
CA GLU A 24 6.12 -0.97 24.36
C GLU A 24 6.05 0.44 23.75
N SER A 25 7.15 0.91 23.17
CA SER A 25 7.18 2.18 22.44
C SER A 25 6.15 2.23 21.30
N ASP A 26 5.99 1.12 20.58
CA ASP A 26 5.03 1.02 19.49
C ASP A 26 3.58 1.11 19.97
N THR A 27 3.27 0.49 21.12
CA THR A 27 1.94 0.55 21.74
C THR A 27 1.60 1.96 22.20
N ILE A 28 2.53 2.61 22.89
CA ILE A 28 2.35 4.01 23.33
C ILE A 28 2.13 4.94 22.13
N MET A 29 2.83 4.70 21.02
CA MET A 29 2.62 5.49 19.80
C MET A 29 1.21 5.30 19.24
N ASP A 30 0.70 4.06 19.23
CA ASP A 30 -0.66 3.76 18.78
C ASP A 30 -1.71 4.39 19.72
N ASP A 31 -1.46 4.40 21.03
CA ASP A 31 -2.31 5.07 22.03
C ASP A 31 -2.34 6.60 21.83
N VAL A 32 -1.19 7.21 21.54
CA VAL A 32 -1.09 8.65 21.24
C VAL A 32 -1.86 8.99 19.96
N GLU A 33 -1.74 8.17 18.90
CA GLU A 33 -2.56 8.33 17.69
C GLU A 33 -4.07 8.29 18.02
N ALA A 34 -4.48 7.31 18.84
CA ALA A 34 -5.87 7.14 19.22
C ALA A 34 -6.38 8.30 20.08
N MET A 35 -5.59 8.74 21.07
CA MET A 35 -5.96 9.79 22.02
C MET A 35 -6.15 11.15 21.33
N PHE A 36 -5.27 11.49 20.39
CA PHE A 36 -5.32 12.77 19.68
C PHE A 36 -6.12 12.72 18.38
N GLY A 37 -6.55 11.54 17.93
CA GLY A 37 -7.26 11.36 16.66
C GLY A 37 -6.43 11.74 15.44
N VAL A 38 -5.11 11.59 15.51
CA VAL A 38 -4.16 11.94 14.45
C VAL A 38 -3.38 10.71 14.00
N ASN A 39 -2.84 10.76 12.81
CA ASN A 39 -1.95 9.72 12.30
C ASN A 39 -0.51 10.01 12.70
N ARG A 40 0.31 8.97 12.89
CA ARG A 40 1.74 9.12 13.23
C ARG A 40 2.52 9.95 12.21
N GLU A 41 2.11 9.94 10.95
CA GLU A 41 2.70 10.76 9.90
C GLU A 41 2.50 12.26 10.17
N GLN A 42 1.35 12.64 10.76
CA GLN A 42 1.08 14.01 11.22
C GLN A 42 1.94 14.38 12.46
N LEU A 43 2.27 13.37 13.28
CA LEU A 43 3.22 13.50 14.39
C LEU A 43 4.68 13.50 13.93
N LYS A 44 4.94 13.50 12.62
CA LYS A 44 6.27 13.46 12.00
C LYS A 44 7.02 12.13 12.18
N PHE A 45 6.30 11.05 12.45
CA PHE A 45 6.86 9.70 12.38
C PHE A 45 6.63 9.11 11.00
N VAL A 46 7.71 8.62 10.38
CA VAL A 46 7.68 8.02 9.05
C VAL A 46 7.85 6.51 9.14
N PRO A 47 7.11 5.73 8.34
CA PRO A 47 7.34 4.30 8.25
C PRO A 47 8.70 4.00 7.60
N GLU A 48 9.34 2.91 8.02
CA GLU A 48 10.60 2.43 7.43
C GLU A 48 10.36 1.66 6.12
N GLU A 49 9.18 1.07 5.98
CA GLU A 49 8.84 0.19 4.88
C GLU A 49 8.32 0.97 3.67
N LYS A 50 8.71 0.53 2.48
CA LYS A 50 8.17 1.03 1.22
C LYS A 50 6.67 0.74 1.12
N GLY A 51 5.94 1.64 0.48
CA GLY A 51 4.50 1.50 0.28
C GLY A 51 4.11 0.50 -0.83
N GLY A 52 5.05 -0.08 -1.55
CA GLY A 52 4.82 -0.90 -2.74
C GLY A 52 5.19 -0.16 -4.03
N ASP A 53 4.85 -0.74 -5.17
CA ASP A 53 5.20 -0.22 -6.49
C ASP A 53 3.96 -0.04 -7.37
N ILE A 54 4.03 0.94 -8.29
CA ILE A 54 2.92 1.31 -9.16
C ILE A 54 3.38 1.38 -10.62
N ALA A 55 2.52 0.90 -11.51
CA ALA A 55 2.64 1.08 -12.94
C ALA A 55 1.26 1.29 -13.58
N GLY A 56 1.24 1.93 -14.74
CA GLY A 56 0.02 2.06 -15.55
C GLY A 56 -0.55 3.47 -15.60
N GLN A 57 -1.84 3.59 -15.89
CA GLN A 57 -2.53 4.82 -16.28
C GLN A 57 -2.68 5.82 -15.12
N LEU A 58 -1.55 6.30 -14.58
CA LEU A 58 -1.52 7.22 -13.45
C LEU A 58 -0.43 8.29 -13.65
N ILE A 59 -0.78 9.53 -13.38
CA ILE A 59 0.16 10.62 -13.16
C ILE A 59 0.10 10.99 -11.68
N VAL A 60 1.22 10.83 -10.98
CA VAL A 60 1.40 11.30 -9.61
C VAL A 60 2.00 12.70 -9.66
N ILE A 61 1.41 13.61 -8.92
CA ILE A 61 1.93 14.96 -8.76
C ILE A 61 2.44 15.08 -7.34
N ASP A 62 3.73 15.31 -7.22
CA ASP A 62 4.46 15.46 -5.98
C ASP A 62 5.13 16.83 -5.92
N LYS A 63 5.85 17.14 -4.87
CA LYS A 63 6.71 18.31 -4.72
C LYS A 63 8.17 17.88 -4.62
N ASP A 64 9.03 18.57 -5.34
CA ASP A 64 10.47 18.41 -5.19
C ASP A 64 10.97 19.05 -3.87
N SER A 65 12.27 18.91 -3.59
CA SER A 65 12.91 19.50 -2.40
C SER A 65 12.81 21.02 -2.31
N LYS A 66 12.48 21.69 -3.43
CA LYS A 66 12.28 23.15 -3.54
C LYS A 66 10.80 23.54 -3.47
N GLY A 67 9.89 22.56 -3.28
CA GLY A 67 8.45 22.78 -3.26
C GLY A 67 7.80 22.96 -4.65
N GLN A 68 8.53 22.73 -5.75
CA GLN A 68 8.00 22.82 -7.09
C GLN A 68 7.24 21.53 -7.45
N LYS A 69 6.15 21.67 -8.21
CA LYS A 69 5.34 20.52 -8.65
C LYS A 69 6.12 19.63 -9.60
N LEU A 70 6.29 18.37 -9.24
CA LEU A 70 6.87 17.30 -10.05
C LEU A 70 5.77 16.39 -10.56
N LYS A 71 5.65 16.21 -11.88
CA LYS A 71 4.73 15.25 -12.49
C LYS A 71 5.47 13.97 -12.82
N ILE A 72 5.01 12.87 -12.26
CA ILE A 72 5.58 11.53 -12.43
C ILE A 72 4.57 10.68 -13.21
N ASP A 73 4.92 10.32 -14.43
CA ASP A 73 4.09 9.49 -15.32
C ASP A 73 4.40 8.02 -15.10
N CYS A 74 3.48 7.30 -14.46
CA CYS A 74 3.65 5.88 -14.11
C CYS A 74 3.56 4.92 -15.33
N THR A 75 3.32 5.45 -16.54
CA THR A 75 3.40 4.65 -17.79
C THR A 75 4.80 4.61 -18.37
N ARG A 76 5.77 5.38 -17.84
CA ARG A 76 7.07 5.60 -18.48
C ARG A 76 8.27 5.05 -17.73
N PHE A 77 8.07 4.00 -16.93
CA PHE A 77 9.16 3.38 -16.18
C PHE A 77 9.79 2.16 -16.88
N GLY A 78 9.35 1.83 -18.09
CA GLY A 78 9.84 0.65 -18.81
C GLY A 78 9.62 -0.63 -18.02
N SER A 79 10.68 -1.36 -17.69
CA SER A 79 10.61 -2.55 -16.82
C SER A 79 10.55 -2.24 -15.32
N GLY A 80 10.63 -0.96 -14.94
CA GLY A 80 10.53 -0.49 -13.57
C GLY A 80 9.11 -0.08 -13.16
N ALA A 81 9.02 0.54 -12.00
CA ALA A 81 7.78 1.06 -11.45
C ALA A 81 8.04 2.26 -10.54
N TYR A 82 7.01 3.09 -10.32
CA TYR A 82 7.07 4.14 -9.31
C TYR A 82 6.88 3.55 -7.92
N SER A 83 7.84 3.79 -7.03
CA SER A 83 7.75 3.34 -5.65
C SER A 83 6.88 4.29 -4.83
N ILE A 84 5.90 3.76 -4.12
CA ILE A 84 5.02 4.54 -3.24
C ILE A 84 5.85 5.14 -2.09
N PRO A 85 5.89 6.46 -1.92
CA PRO A 85 6.63 7.08 -0.83
C PRO A 85 5.96 6.82 0.52
N ASN A 86 6.72 6.98 1.58
CA ASN A 86 6.23 6.79 2.94
C ASN A 86 5.16 7.83 3.35
N ASN A 87 5.28 9.06 2.85
CA ASN A 87 4.27 10.10 3.03
C ASN A 87 3.47 10.29 1.74
N VAL A 88 2.22 9.89 1.77
CA VAL A 88 1.30 9.97 0.62
C VAL A 88 0.31 11.13 0.71
N GLU A 89 0.30 11.89 1.82
CA GLU A 89 -0.76 12.86 2.09
C GLU A 89 -0.74 14.06 1.13
N GLU A 90 0.43 14.47 0.68
CA GLU A 90 0.58 15.61 -0.22
C GLU A 90 0.45 15.26 -1.71
N LEU A 91 0.44 13.97 -2.04
CA LEU A 91 0.34 13.52 -3.42
C LEU A 91 -1.01 13.90 -4.04
N GLN A 92 -0.98 14.33 -5.31
CA GLN A 92 -2.19 14.51 -6.11
C GLN A 92 -2.17 13.51 -7.28
N PHE A 93 -3.36 13.12 -7.74
CA PHE A 93 -3.50 12.06 -8.74
C PHE A 93 -4.30 12.54 -9.94
N GLN A 94 -3.84 12.17 -11.14
CA GLN A 94 -4.56 12.34 -12.40
C GLN A 94 -4.54 11.01 -13.16
N SER A 95 -5.70 10.53 -13.56
CA SER A 95 -5.83 9.27 -14.30
C SER A 95 -7.12 9.22 -15.09
N LYS A 96 -7.11 8.40 -16.16
CA LYS A 96 -8.28 7.97 -16.91
C LYS A 96 -8.54 6.47 -16.75
N ALA A 97 -7.88 5.83 -15.79
CA ALA A 97 -8.03 4.41 -15.53
C ALA A 97 -9.46 4.06 -15.12
N LYS A 98 -9.90 2.87 -15.51
CA LYS A 98 -11.23 2.34 -15.18
C LYS A 98 -11.28 1.65 -13.82
N PHE A 99 -10.14 1.13 -13.34
CA PHE A 99 -10.03 0.44 -12.06
C PHE A 99 -8.59 0.40 -11.55
N ILE A 100 -8.43 0.05 -10.29
CA ILE A 100 -7.16 -0.20 -9.62
C ILE A 100 -7.07 -1.70 -9.35
N LEU A 101 -5.95 -2.33 -9.73
CA LEU A 101 -5.63 -3.71 -9.42
C LEU A 101 -4.52 -3.75 -8.39
N ALA A 102 -4.87 -4.08 -7.14
CA ALA A 102 -3.96 -4.28 -6.03
C ALA A 102 -3.48 -5.73 -6.02
N ILE A 103 -2.20 -5.97 -6.26
CA ILE A 103 -1.61 -7.28 -6.53
C ILE A 103 -0.74 -7.69 -5.34
N GLU A 104 -0.96 -8.90 -4.85
CA GLU A 104 -0.25 -9.44 -3.69
C GLU A 104 1.26 -9.53 -3.92
N THR A 105 1.68 -10.25 -4.99
CA THR A 105 3.07 -10.61 -5.20
C THR A 105 3.75 -9.73 -6.23
N ALA A 106 5.00 -9.35 -5.95
CA ALA A 106 5.82 -8.58 -6.88
C ALA A 106 6.03 -9.31 -8.22
N GLY A 107 6.12 -10.65 -8.20
CA GLY A 107 6.28 -11.44 -9.41
C GLY A 107 5.08 -11.39 -10.34
N ALA A 108 3.85 -11.43 -9.80
CA ALA A 108 2.64 -11.26 -10.59
C ALA A 108 2.52 -9.84 -11.14
N PHE A 109 2.83 -8.84 -10.30
CA PHE A 109 2.88 -7.43 -10.72
C PHE A 109 3.84 -7.22 -11.90
N GLN A 110 5.09 -7.65 -11.78
CA GLN A 110 6.09 -7.51 -12.84
C GLN A 110 5.66 -8.19 -14.14
N ARG A 111 5.05 -9.35 -14.04
CA ARG A 111 4.54 -10.07 -15.20
C ARG A 111 3.43 -9.30 -15.91
N LEU A 112 2.48 -8.73 -15.15
CA LEU A 112 1.40 -7.91 -15.72
C LEU A 112 1.93 -6.61 -16.36
N VAL A 113 2.98 -6.00 -15.76
CA VAL A 113 3.66 -4.84 -16.36
C VAL A 113 4.33 -5.22 -17.68
N GLN A 114 5.08 -6.31 -17.73
CA GLN A 114 5.76 -6.78 -18.95
C GLN A 114 4.82 -7.11 -20.11
N TYR A 115 3.59 -7.52 -19.82
CA TYR A 115 2.57 -7.82 -20.83
C TYR A 115 1.68 -6.62 -21.17
N ASP A 116 1.99 -5.43 -20.71
CA ASP A 116 1.23 -4.19 -20.91
C ASP A 116 -0.25 -4.33 -20.52
N TYR A 117 -0.50 -5.11 -19.46
CA TYR A 117 -1.86 -5.37 -18.99
C TYR A 117 -2.60 -4.08 -18.65
N TRP A 118 -1.89 -3.12 -18.05
CA TRP A 118 -2.42 -1.82 -17.66
C TRP A 118 -2.88 -0.99 -18.86
N GLU A 119 -2.18 -1.08 -20.00
CA GLU A 119 -2.53 -0.38 -21.22
C GLU A 119 -3.77 -1.02 -21.88
N LYS A 120 -3.73 -2.35 -22.08
CA LYS A 120 -4.82 -3.13 -22.70
C LYS A 120 -6.14 -3.00 -21.93
N ASN A 121 -6.10 -2.86 -20.61
CA ASN A 121 -7.28 -2.80 -19.76
C ASN A 121 -7.57 -1.39 -19.20
N ASN A 122 -6.74 -0.41 -19.52
CA ASN A 122 -6.85 0.97 -19.02
C ASN A 122 -6.98 1.00 -17.49
N CYS A 123 -5.98 0.48 -16.80
CA CYS A 123 -6.00 0.36 -15.34
C CYS A 123 -4.69 0.81 -14.68
N ILE A 124 -4.71 0.87 -13.36
CA ILE A 124 -3.55 1.11 -12.50
C ILE A 124 -3.19 -0.19 -11.80
N LEU A 125 -1.94 -0.61 -11.90
CA LEU A 125 -1.41 -1.75 -11.18
C LEU A 125 -0.67 -1.27 -9.93
N VAL A 126 -0.96 -1.89 -8.78
CA VAL A 126 -0.29 -1.60 -7.50
C VAL A 126 0.23 -2.91 -6.92
N SER A 127 1.54 -3.03 -6.74
CA SER A 127 2.16 -4.15 -6.01
C SER A 127 2.09 -3.89 -4.51
N MET A 128 1.44 -4.76 -3.77
CA MET A 128 1.37 -4.64 -2.30
C MET A 128 2.58 -5.24 -1.59
N GLY A 129 3.30 -6.16 -2.24
CA GLY A 129 4.47 -6.82 -1.66
C GLY A 129 4.14 -7.77 -0.49
N GLY A 130 3.00 -8.45 -0.54
CA GLY A 130 2.44 -9.26 0.53
C GLY A 130 1.39 -8.50 1.34
N VAL A 131 1.46 -8.54 2.67
CA VAL A 131 0.55 -7.79 3.55
C VAL A 131 0.77 -6.28 3.34
N PRO A 132 -0.26 -5.55 2.90
CA PRO A 132 -0.09 -4.15 2.51
C PRO A 132 0.27 -3.26 3.71
N THR A 133 1.36 -2.51 3.57
CA THR A 133 1.81 -1.54 4.57
C THR A 133 0.80 -0.42 4.75
N ARG A 134 0.95 0.39 5.81
CA ARG A 134 0.10 1.59 6.02
C ARG A 134 0.16 2.53 4.82
N ALA A 135 1.37 2.83 4.32
CA ALA A 135 1.57 3.71 3.18
C ALA A 135 0.87 3.18 1.91
N CYS A 136 0.99 1.88 1.64
CA CYS A 136 0.31 1.22 0.51
C CYS A 136 -1.22 1.33 0.61
N ARG A 137 -1.79 0.98 1.77
CA ARG A 137 -3.24 1.08 2.00
C ARG A 137 -3.75 2.51 1.87
N ARG A 138 -3.05 3.46 2.49
CA ARG A 138 -3.39 4.88 2.41
C ARG A 138 -3.34 5.40 0.98
N PHE A 139 -2.31 5.00 0.23
CA PHE A 139 -2.19 5.36 -1.18
C PHE A 139 -3.37 4.85 -2.00
N ILE A 140 -3.68 3.54 -1.91
CA ILE A 140 -4.80 2.93 -2.65
C ILE A 140 -6.13 3.59 -2.24
N ARG A 141 -6.33 3.86 -0.94
CA ARG A 141 -7.52 4.55 -0.45
C ARG A 141 -7.68 5.92 -1.06
N ARG A 142 -6.66 6.77 -0.95
CA ARG A 142 -6.68 8.13 -1.53
C ARG A 142 -6.87 8.12 -3.03
N LEU A 143 -6.20 7.18 -3.71
CA LEU A 143 -6.33 7.02 -5.15
C LEU A 143 -7.77 6.66 -5.55
N SER A 144 -8.37 5.68 -4.88
CA SER A 144 -9.76 5.28 -5.11
C SER A 144 -10.75 6.40 -4.80
N ASP A 145 -10.56 7.11 -3.69
CA ASP A 145 -11.42 8.23 -3.29
C ASP A 145 -11.33 9.41 -4.26
N THR A 146 -10.13 9.68 -4.80
CA THR A 146 -9.91 10.79 -5.74
C THR A 146 -10.46 10.47 -7.13
N LEU A 147 -10.18 9.28 -7.64
CA LEU A 147 -10.53 8.89 -9.00
C LEU A 147 -11.95 8.32 -9.12
N LYS A 148 -12.57 7.92 -7.99
CA LYS A 148 -13.89 7.28 -7.94
C LYS A 148 -13.99 6.00 -8.78
N VAL A 149 -12.91 5.22 -8.80
CA VAL A 149 -12.81 3.95 -9.54
C VAL A 149 -12.79 2.76 -8.57
N PRO A 150 -13.30 1.58 -9.00
CA PRO A 150 -13.26 0.38 -8.18
C PRO A 150 -11.85 -0.14 -7.95
N VAL A 151 -11.65 -0.82 -6.82
CA VAL A 151 -10.41 -1.49 -6.43
C VAL A 151 -10.66 -3.00 -6.42
N TYR A 152 -9.81 -3.74 -7.11
CA TYR A 152 -9.78 -5.19 -7.11
C TYR A 152 -8.48 -5.67 -6.45
N ALA A 153 -8.60 -6.55 -5.46
CA ALA A 153 -7.46 -7.18 -4.81
C ALA A 153 -7.17 -8.53 -5.46
N PHE A 154 -6.10 -8.59 -6.26
CA PHE A 154 -5.63 -9.80 -6.90
C PHE A 154 -4.64 -10.51 -5.97
N VAL A 155 -5.16 -11.49 -5.24
CA VAL A 155 -4.45 -12.21 -4.18
C VAL A 155 -4.62 -13.72 -4.39
N ASP A 156 -3.74 -14.50 -3.77
CA ASP A 156 -3.84 -15.95 -3.83
C ASP A 156 -5.16 -16.42 -3.18
N GLY A 157 -5.81 -17.42 -3.80
CA GLY A 157 -7.08 -18.00 -3.35
C GLY A 157 -6.91 -18.98 -2.19
N ASP A 158 -6.04 -18.65 -1.24
CA ASP A 158 -5.77 -19.43 -0.04
C ASP A 158 -6.17 -18.67 1.24
N PRO A 159 -6.19 -19.34 2.40
CA PRO A 159 -6.54 -18.68 3.66
C PRO A 159 -5.64 -17.49 4.00
N TYR A 160 -4.35 -17.53 3.66
CA TYR A 160 -3.42 -16.43 3.96
C TYR A 160 -3.72 -15.19 3.12
N GLY A 161 -3.90 -15.36 1.80
CA GLY A 161 -4.27 -14.26 0.89
C GLY A 161 -5.59 -13.61 1.30
N TYR A 162 -6.57 -14.41 1.71
CA TYR A 162 -7.87 -13.87 2.14
C TYR A 162 -7.81 -13.18 3.51
N PHE A 163 -7.29 -13.86 4.54
CA PHE A 163 -7.38 -13.37 5.92
C PHE A 163 -6.29 -12.36 6.28
N ASN A 164 -5.10 -12.45 5.67
CA ASN A 164 -4.00 -11.55 6.01
C ASN A 164 -3.84 -10.40 5.01
N ILE A 165 -4.06 -10.63 3.71
CA ILE A 165 -3.80 -9.63 2.68
C ILE A 165 -5.07 -8.87 2.31
N TYR A 166 -6.08 -9.57 1.77
CA TYR A 166 -7.32 -8.92 1.38
C TYR A 166 -8.05 -8.28 2.56
N ARG A 167 -8.18 -9.00 3.68
CA ARG A 167 -8.80 -8.45 4.89
C ARG A 167 -8.07 -7.20 5.37
N THR A 168 -6.72 -7.22 5.42
CA THR A 168 -5.94 -6.05 5.86
C THR A 168 -6.13 -4.85 4.93
N LEU A 169 -6.20 -5.06 3.61
CA LEU A 169 -6.54 -4.00 2.67
C LEU A 169 -7.94 -3.45 2.90
N LYS A 170 -8.94 -4.34 3.09
CA LYS A 170 -10.36 -3.97 3.14
C LYS A 170 -10.78 -3.35 4.47
N VAL A 171 -10.38 -3.95 5.59
CA VAL A 171 -10.84 -3.57 6.94
C VAL A 171 -9.72 -3.24 7.91
N GLY A 172 -8.46 -3.51 7.55
CA GLY A 172 -7.30 -3.18 8.36
C GLY A 172 -6.89 -4.24 9.38
N SER A 173 -5.96 -3.87 10.25
CA SER A 173 -5.49 -4.71 11.35
C SER A 173 -6.27 -4.41 12.64
N GLY A 174 -6.45 -5.41 13.50
CA GLY A 174 -7.17 -5.26 14.77
C GLY A 174 -6.50 -4.29 15.75
N ASN A 175 -5.16 -4.24 15.74
CA ASN A 175 -4.38 -3.44 16.68
C ASN A 175 -4.43 -1.92 16.40
N ALA A 176 -4.93 -1.50 15.24
CA ALA A 176 -4.98 -0.11 14.83
C ALA A 176 -6.38 0.29 14.36
N ALA A 177 -7.42 -0.14 15.07
CA ALA A 177 -8.81 0.05 14.69
C ALA A 177 -9.19 1.51 14.49
N HIS A 178 -8.64 2.42 15.30
CA HIS A 178 -8.92 3.86 15.28
C HIS A 178 -8.48 4.54 13.97
N ILE A 179 -7.44 4.03 13.30
CA ILE A 179 -6.95 4.59 12.03
C ILE A 179 -7.50 3.89 10.80
N ASN A 180 -8.13 2.72 10.97
CA ASN A 180 -8.59 1.92 9.82
C ASN A 180 -9.55 2.68 8.91
N GLN A 181 -10.38 3.58 9.44
CA GLN A 181 -11.26 4.43 8.65
C GLN A 181 -10.54 5.28 7.59
N TYR A 182 -9.27 5.63 7.81
CA TYR A 182 -8.48 6.44 6.87
C TYR A 182 -7.60 5.61 5.93
N PHE A 183 -7.25 4.39 6.33
CA PHE A 183 -6.27 3.55 5.64
C PHE A 183 -6.90 2.35 4.91
N CYS A 184 -8.11 1.97 5.28
CA CYS A 184 -8.77 0.82 4.65
C CYS A 184 -9.51 1.21 3.38
N VAL A 185 -9.71 0.21 2.53
CA VAL A 185 -10.44 0.31 1.27
C VAL A 185 -11.68 -0.58 1.33
N PRO A 186 -12.78 -0.14 2.01
CA PRO A 186 -13.96 -0.98 2.23
C PRO A 186 -14.61 -1.47 0.93
N GLY A 187 -14.51 -0.65 -0.13
CA GLY A 187 -15.01 -0.98 -1.46
C GLY A 187 -14.16 -1.96 -2.26
N ALA A 188 -13.01 -2.44 -1.71
CA ALA A 188 -12.17 -3.40 -2.42
C ALA A 188 -12.92 -4.74 -2.62
N SER A 189 -12.89 -5.24 -3.86
CA SER A 189 -13.45 -6.52 -4.24
C SER A 189 -12.35 -7.58 -4.34
N PHE A 190 -12.63 -8.78 -3.86
CA PHE A 190 -11.72 -9.90 -3.95
C PHE A 190 -11.64 -10.43 -5.39
N LEU A 191 -10.43 -10.58 -5.90
CA LEU A 191 -10.13 -11.22 -7.17
C LEU A 191 -9.04 -12.27 -6.92
N GLY A 192 -9.45 -13.42 -6.40
CA GLY A 192 -8.54 -14.52 -6.09
C GLY A 192 -8.36 -15.48 -7.25
N VAL A 193 -7.20 -16.12 -7.31
CA VAL A 193 -6.96 -17.25 -8.21
C VAL A 193 -7.37 -18.53 -7.49
N ASP A 194 -8.48 -19.13 -7.90
CA ASP A 194 -8.94 -20.41 -7.32
C ASP A 194 -7.98 -21.55 -7.72
N ARG A 195 -7.77 -22.51 -6.81
CA ARG A 195 -7.00 -23.75 -7.05
C ARG A 195 -7.49 -24.53 -8.26
N LYS A 196 -8.76 -24.39 -8.66
CA LYS A 196 -9.30 -25.01 -9.88
C LYS A 196 -8.74 -24.38 -11.16
N SER A 197 -8.54 -23.06 -11.18
CA SER A 197 -7.97 -22.37 -12.34
C SER A 197 -6.48 -22.67 -12.54
N THR A 198 -5.72 -22.94 -11.46
CA THR A 198 -4.32 -23.36 -11.55
C THR A 198 -4.17 -24.80 -12.08
N ARG A 199 -5.12 -25.69 -11.81
CA ARG A 199 -5.09 -27.06 -12.35
C ARG A 199 -5.40 -27.14 -13.84
N LEU A 200 -6.23 -26.26 -14.39
CA LEU A 200 -6.50 -26.19 -15.81
C LEU A 200 -5.28 -25.76 -16.65
N ASN A 201 -4.40 -24.92 -16.10
CA ASN A 201 -3.16 -24.52 -16.77
C ASN A 201 -2.04 -25.58 -16.71
N SER A 202 -2.08 -26.53 -15.77
CA SER A 202 -1.09 -27.63 -15.69
C SER A 202 -1.42 -28.76 -16.66
N SER A 203 -2.68 -28.94 -17.05
CA SER A 203 -3.09 -29.97 -18.00
C SER A 203 -2.83 -29.61 -19.48
N HIS A 204 -2.55 -28.36 -19.81
CA HIS A 204 -2.18 -27.93 -21.16
C HIS A 204 -0.65 -27.92 -21.42
N ARG A 205 0.18 -28.36 -20.48
CA ARG A 205 1.64 -28.47 -20.65
C ARG A 205 2.14 -29.87 -21.06
N ILE A 206 1.23 -30.79 -21.35
CA ILE A 206 1.59 -32.11 -21.85
C ILE A 206 0.89 -32.33 -23.18
N ARG A 207 1.45 -31.74 -24.24
CA ARG A 207 1.46 -32.31 -25.63
C ARG A 207 2.49 -31.54 -26.45
#